data_b123e2652acdcc7c46bd25ab92460784
#
_entry.id   b123e2652acdcc7c46bd25ab92460784
#
_cell.length_a   1.000
_cell.length_b   1.000
_cell.length_c   1.000
_cell.angle_alpha   90.00
_cell.angle_beta   90.00
_cell.angle_gamma   90.00
#
_symmetry.space_group_name_H-M   'P 1'
#
loop_
_entity.id
_entity.type
_entity.pdbx_description
1 polymer ?
#
loop_
_entity_poly.entity_id
_entity_poly.type
_entity_poly.pdbx_seq_one_letter_code
_entity_poly.pdbx_strand_id
1 'polypeptide(L)'
;MNSLNQTQKLQANPLARPRQARPALVHMRGDYLGSSFRIEHAITRIGRGSDAELRLENDDEASRLHARIERLETPTGHFQYWLTDLRSTNGTQLNGIPLVPGEAVLLHDGDKFSIGRHILKFTFLDDIDEEFHRRITELITHDDLTGLLNRKSFILEMQREMARSNRYGHPFGLLMMDIDHFKRVNDTYGHLVGSQVLREVATVIRETLRDSDIAGRYGGEEYIALLPETDRLRAHEAAERIRQAIERTSFTASITASHHKLSLTISIGVASYPGDAAQINDLIQRADEAMYEAKRRGRNLVQTTGQSAANRATPPSLPLPPPSGDDSPTEHLTIEQPQPVKP
;
A
#
# COMPACT_ATOMS: atom_id res chain seq x y z
N MET A 1 -35.19 -43.61 -35.41
CA MET A 1 -35.86 -43.42 -34.12
C MET A 1 -34.92 -43.82 -33.03
N ASN A 2 -34.76 -42.96 -32.01
CA ASN A 2 -34.01 -43.08 -30.80
C ASN A 2 -32.50 -42.74 -30.83
N SER A 3 -32.27 -41.48 -30.90
CA SER A 3 -31.11 -40.84 -30.27
C SER A 3 -31.62 -39.76 -29.34
N LEU A 4 -31.51 -39.95 -28.03
CA LEU A 4 -31.56 -38.88 -26.99
C LEU A 4 -31.61 -39.58 -25.62
N ASN A 5 -30.47 -39.66 -24.97
CA ASN A 5 -30.32 -39.50 -23.51
C ASN A 5 -28.94 -39.99 -23.05
N GLN A 6 -27.92 -39.26 -23.43
CA GLN A 6 -26.71 -39.22 -22.60
C GLN A 6 -26.79 -38.00 -21.71
N THR A 7 -27.53 -38.15 -20.62
CA THR A 7 -27.40 -37.27 -19.46
C THR A 7 -26.00 -37.53 -18.87
N GLN A 8 -25.06 -36.62 -19.16
CA GLN A 8 -23.77 -36.60 -18.45
C GLN A 8 -24.10 -36.53 -16.97
N LYS A 9 -23.78 -37.60 -16.24
CA LYS A 9 -23.71 -37.57 -14.78
C LYS A 9 -22.71 -36.49 -14.44
N LEU A 10 -23.17 -35.36 -13.91
CA LEU A 10 -22.37 -34.37 -13.24
C LEU A 10 -21.55 -35.11 -12.19
N GLN A 11 -20.24 -35.18 -12.40
CA GLN A 11 -19.32 -35.76 -11.44
C GLN A 11 -19.55 -35.07 -10.11
N ALA A 12 -19.57 -35.87 -9.03
CA ALA A 12 -19.83 -35.40 -7.70
C ALA A 12 -19.03 -34.12 -7.37
N ASN A 13 -19.79 -33.08 -7.00
CA ASN A 13 -19.28 -31.79 -6.62
C ASN A 13 -18.13 -31.94 -5.59
N PRO A 14 -16.92 -31.40 -5.83
CA PRO A 14 -15.83 -31.42 -4.87
C PRO A 14 -16.15 -30.72 -3.54
N LEU A 15 -17.33 -30.11 -3.41
CA LEU A 15 -17.85 -29.48 -2.21
C LEU A 15 -18.41 -30.48 -1.16
N ALA A 16 -18.37 -31.80 -1.40
CA ALA A 16 -19.04 -32.82 -0.58
C ALA A 16 -18.23 -33.37 0.60
N ARG A 17 -17.08 -32.80 0.97
CA ARG A 17 -16.44 -33.11 2.26
C ARG A 17 -16.94 -32.10 3.31
N PRO A 18 -17.36 -32.55 4.53
CA PRO A 18 -17.67 -31.61 5.58
C PRO A 18 -16.40 -30.82 5.89
N ARG A 19 -16.39 -29.54 5.49
CA ARG A 19 -15.29 -28.64 5.69
C ARG A 19 -15.30 -28.21 7.14
N GLN A 20 -14.20 -28.44 7.84
CA GLN A 20 -14.02 -27.91 9.19
C GLN A 20 -13.88 -26.40 9.08
N ALA A 21 -14.99 -25.69 9.25
CA ALA A 21 -14.96 -24.24 9.39
C ALA A 21 -14.22 -23.88 10.70
N ARG A 22 -13.32 -22.90 10.63
CA ARG A 22 -12.48 -22.44 11.74
C ARG A 22 -12.88 -21.04 12.17
N PRO A 23 -12.83 -20.73 13.47
CA PRO A 23 -13.18 -19.40 13.95
C PRO A 23 -12.17 -18.38 13.47
N ALA A 24 -12.67 -17.27 12.98
CA ALA A 24 -11.88 -16.18 12.43
C ALA A 24 -12.50 -14.82 12.69
N LEU A 25 -11.67 -13.79 12.61
CA LEU A 25 -12.06 -12.39 12.58
C LEU A 25 -11.82 -11.85 11.16
N VAL A 26 -12.84 -11.28 10.55
CA VAL A 26 -12.74 -10.63 9.25
C VAL A 26 -12.78 -9.13 9.44
N HIS A 27 -11.80 -8.42 8.88
CA HIS A 27 -11.76 -6.96 8.91
C HIS A 27 -12.79 -6.39 7.93
N MET A 28 -13.84 -5.79 8.48
CA MET A 28 -14.92 -5.13 7.73
C MET A 28 -14.66 -3.63 7.51
N ARG A 29 -13.77 -3.04 8.31
CA ARG A 29 -13.34 -1.64 8.25
C ARG A 29 -11.96 -1.47 8.87
N GLY A 30 -11.20 -0.48 8.39
CA GLY A 30 -9.84 -0.16 8.87
C GLY A 30 -8.78 -0.51 7.84
N ASP A 31 -7.53 -0.51 8.28
CA ASP A 31 -6.35 -0.65 7.41
C ASP A 31 -6.19 -2.04 6.79
N TYR A 32 -6.87 -3.05 7.36
CA TYR A 32 -6.79 -4.44 6.95
C TYR A 32 -8.08 -4.94 6.27
N LEU A 33 -8.87 -4.03 5.68
CA LEU A 33 -10.16 -4.35 5.05
C LEU A 33 -10.08 -5.59 4.16
N GLY A 34 -10.97 -6.56 4.41
CA GLY A 34 -11.07 -7.82 3.68
C GLY A 34 -10.21 -8.95 4.23
N SER A 35 -9.16 -8.66 4.99
CA SER A 35 -8.30 -9.70 5.57
C SER A 35 -9.01 -10.49 6.68
N SER A 36 -8.60 -11.74 6.84
CA SER A 36 -9.07 -12.62 7.91
C SER A 36 -7.92 -12.98 8.84
N PHE A 37 -8.25 -13.13 10.13
CA PHE A 37 -7.35 -13.57 11.19
C PHE A 37 -7.95 -14.78 11.87
N ARG A 38 -7.26 -15.93 11.87
CA ARG A 38 -7.70 -17.17 12.54
C ARG A 38 -7.54 -17.07 14.05
N ILE A 39 -8.54 -17.53 14.78
CA ILE A 39 -8.49 -17.66 16.25
C ILE A 39 -7.98 -19.07 16.58
N GLU A 40 -6.67 -19.22 16.73
CA GLU A 40 -6.02 -20.53 16.98
C GLU A 40 -5.76 -20.77 18.46
N HIS A 41 -5.55 -19.73 19.25
CA HIS A 41 -5.17 -19.79 20.64
C HIS A 41 -6.39 -19.81 21.57
N ALA A 42 -6.19 -20.33 22.79
CA ALA A 42 -7.21 -20.29 23.85
C ALA A 42 -7.58 -18.85 24.23
N ILE A 43 -6.62 -17.93 24.12
CA ILE A 43 -6.81 -16.48 24.31
C ILE A 43 -6.21 -15.77 23.12
N THR A 44 -7.00 -14.91 22.48
CA THR A 44 -6.59 -14.00 21.43
C THR A 44 -6.76 -12.56 21.93
N ARG A 45 -5.68 -11.86 22.15
CA ARG A 45 -5.67 -10.44 22.54
C ARG A 45 -5.66 -9.57 21.31
N ILE A 46 -6.42 -8.47 21.38
CA ILE A 46 -6.61 -7.51 20.30
C ILE A 46 -6.20 -6.13 20.80
N GLY A 47 -5.39 -5.41 20.05
CA GLY A 47 -4.97 -4.06 20.40
C GLY A 47 -3.79 -3.57 19.57
N ARG A 48 -3.33 -2.32 19.81
CA ARG A 48 -2.21 -1.74 19.05
C ARG A 48 -0.81 -2.13 19.57
N GLY A 49 -0.74 -2.80 20.73
CA GLY A 49 0.53 -3.17 21.37
C GLY A 49 1.17 -4.41 20.78
N SER A 50 2.46 -4.60 21.10
CA SER A 50 3.24 -5.77 20.66
C SER A 50 2.77 -7.08 21.27
N ASP A 51 2.03 -7.01 22.40
CA ASP A 51 1.57 -8.15 23.14
C ASP A 51 0.19 -8.66 22.68
N ALA A 52 -0.39 -8.02 21.65
CA ALA A 52 -1.63 -8.45 21.02
C ALA A 52 -1.34 -9.41 19.87
N GLU A 53 -2.06 -10.54 19.83
CA GLU A 53 -2.01 -11.50 18.71
C GLU A 53 -2.62 -10.88 17.44
N LEU A 54 -3.76 -10.19 17.58
CA LEU A 54 -4.31 -9.35 16.51
C LEU A 54 -3.94 -7.89 16.76
N ARG A 55 -2.94 -7.44 16.03
CA ARG A 55 -2.44 -6.07 16.12
C ARG A 55 -3.23 -5.13 15.25
N LEU A 56 -3.74 -4.05 15.85
CA LEU A 56 -4.35 -2.90 15.18
C LEU A 56 -3.33 -1.76 15.14
N GLU A 57 -2.28 -1.94 14.32
CA GLU A 57 -1.19 -0.97 14.21
C GLU A 57 -1.70 0.38 13.69
N ASN A 58 -1.08 1.47 14.14
CA ASN A 58 -1.41 2.85 13.74
C ASN A 58 -2.83 3.32 14.08
N ASP A 59 -3.52 2.64 15.01
CA ASP A 59 -4.79 3.10 15.53
C ASP A 59 -4.63 3.67 16.94
N ASP A 60 -4.55 4.99 17.04
CA ASP A 60 -4.40 5.68 18.32
C ASP A 60 -5.66 5.59 19.19
N GLU A 61 -6.81 5.25 18.61
CA GLU A 61 -8.06 5.00 19.31
C GLU A 61 -8.10 3.61 19.95
N ALA A 62 -7.27 2.67 19.48
CA ALA A 62 -7.12 1.36 20.10
C ALA A 62 -6.11 1.39 21.26
N SER A 63 -6.46 0.81 22.40
CA SER A 63 -5.53 0.63 23.52
C SER A 63 -4.45 -0.43 23.19
N ARG A 64 -3.31 -0.41 23.90
CA ARG A 64 -2.23 -1.40 23.69
C ARG A 64 -2.74 -2.84 23.79
N LEU A 65 -3.48 -3.15 24.86
CA LEU A 65 -4.35 -4.31 24.98
C LEU A 65 -5.76 -3.76 25.13
N HIS A 66 -6.62 -3.97 24.13
CA HIS A 66 -7.94 -3.35 24.07
C HIS A 66 -9.04 -4.34 24.43
N ALA A 67 -9.02 -5.48 23.82
CA ALA A 67 -9.98 -6.55 24.05
C ALA A 67 -9.30 -7.93 23.98
N ARG A 68 -9.99 -8.94 24.43
CA ARG A 68 -9.58 -10.35 24.23
C ARG A 68 -10.76 -11.20 23.82
N ILE A 69 -10.48 -12.26 23.09
CA ILE A 69 -11.41 -13.36 22.85
C ILE A 69 -10.87 -14.60 23.56
N GLU A 70 -11.69 -15.21 24.40
CA GLU A 70 -11.39 -16.45 25.10
C GLU A 70 -12.18 -17.60 24.47
N ARG A 71 -11.50 -18.68 24.11
CA ARG A 71 -12.08 -19.91 23.60
C ARG A 71 -12.23 -20.88 24.74
N LEU A 72 -13.45 -21.24 25.11
CA LEU A 72 -13.77 -22.17 26.18
C LEU A 72 -14.45 -23.41 25.61
N GLU A 73 -14.03 -24.58 26.04
CA GLU A 73 -14.68 -25.84 25.68
C GLU A 73 -15.87 -26.11 26.60
N THR A 74 -17.02 -26.41 26.01
CA THR A 74 -18.22 -26.78 26.74
C THR A 74 -18.16 -28.25 27.15
N PRO A 75 -18.95 -28.67 28.13
CA PRO A 75 -19.04 -30.10 28.53
C PRO A 75 -19.47 -31.04 27.38
N THR A 76 -20.04 -30.51 26.33
CA THR A 76 -20.46 -31.25 25.12
C THR A 76 -19.38 -31.31 24.03
N GLY A 77 -18.15 -30.81 24.30
CA GLY A 77 -17.03 -30.82 23.36
C GLY A 77 -17.10 -29.74 22.27
N HIS A 78 -18.01 -28.79 22.38
CA HIS A 78 -18.06 -27.62 21.48
C HIS A 78 -17.29 -26.46 22.07
N PHE A 79 -16.79 -25.56 21.21
CA PHE A 79 -16.13 -24.36 21.66
C PHE A 79 -17.07 -23.16 21.62
N GLN A 80 -16.99 -22.33 22.66
CA GLN A 80 -17.62 -21.04 22.79
C GLN A 80 -16.54 -19.96 22.80
N TYR A 81 -16.86 -18.79 22.26
CA TYR A 81 -15.95 -17.66 22.12
C TYR A 81 -16.52 -16.46 22.86
N TRP A 82 -15.74 -15.90 23.78
CA TRP A 82 -16.19 -14.85 24.69
C TRP A 82 -15.33 -13.60 24.47
N LEU A 83 -15.97 -12.50 24.10
CA LEU A 83 -15.32 -11.20 23.93
C LEU A 83 -15.37 -10.42 25.24
N THR A 84 -14.23 -9.87 25.66
CA THR A 84 -14.10 -9.02 26.84
C THR A 84 -13.35 -7.74 26.49
N ASP A 85 -13.90 -6.58 26.79
CA ASP A 85 -13.16 -5.32 26.80
C ASP A 85 -12.21 -5.27 28.00
N LEU A 86 -10.94 -4.99 27.78
CA LEU A 86 -9.89 -4.97 28.81
C LEU A 86 -9.75 -3.59 29.49
N ARG A 87 -10.88 -2.93 29.74
CA ARG A 87 -10.94 -1.55 30.25
C ARG A 87 -10.20 -0.59 29.32
N SER A 88 -10.49 -0.71 28.04
CA SER A 88 -9.90 0.12 27.02
C SER A 88 -10.30 1.59 27.18
N THR A 89 -9.51 2.50 26.62
CA THR A 89 -9.75 3.95 26.75
C THR A 89 -11.04 4.38 26.06
N ASN A 90 -11.33 3.84 24.88
CA ASN A 90 -12.47 4.25 24.04
C ASN A 90 -13.61 3.21 24.02
N GLY A 91 -13.43 2.06 24.70
CA GLY A 91 -14.43 1.02 24.77
C GLY A 91 -14.54 0.16 23.51
N THR A 92 -15.19 -0.99 23.66
CA THR A 92 -15.55 -1.92 22.60
C THR A 92 -17.06 -1.93 22.41
N GLN A 93 -17.56 -1.95 21.19
CA GLN A 93 -18.99 -2.11 20.91
C GLN A 93 -19.22 -3.45 20.21
N LEU A 94 -20.23 -4.21 20.62
CA LEU A 94 -20.69 -5.43 19.96
C LEU A 94 -22.04 -5.16 19.32
N ASN A 95 -22.14 -5.32 17.99
CA ASN A 95 -23.35 -5.03 17.19
C ASN A 95 -23.92 -3.62 17.45
N GLY A 96 -23.05 -2.64 17.69
CA GLY A 96 -23.42 -1.26 18.00
C GLY A 96 -23.77 -0.98 19.47
N ILE A 97 -23.71 -1.98 20.35
CA ILE A 97 -23.98 -1.84 21.78
C ILE A 97 -22.65 -1.81 22.53
N PRO A 98 -22.36 -0.78 23.35
CA PRO A 98 -21.16 -0.71 24.16
C PRO A 98 -21.08 -1.89 25.15
N LEU A 99 -19.92 -2.52 25.25
CA LEU A 99 -19.65 -3.56 26.24
C LEU A 99 -19.35 -2.91 27.60
N VAL A 100 -19.73 -3.62 28.67
CA VAL A 100 -19.31 -3.27 30.02
C VAL A 100 -17.84 -3.72 30.19
N PRO A 101 -16.91 -2.82 30.53
CA PRO A 101 -15.49 -3.16 30.64
C PRO A 101 -15.24 -4.27 31.69
N GLY A 102 -14.57 -5.31 31.26
CA GLY A 102 -14.24 -6.47 32.11
C GLY A 102 -15.29 -7.58 32.12
N GLU A 103 -16.48 -7.36 31.56
CA GLU A 103 -17.51 -8.40 31.41
C GLU A 103 -17.32 -9.16 30.09
N ALA A 104 -17.45 -10.48 30.17
CA ALA A 104 -17.34 -11.36 29.01
C ALA A 104 -18.71 -11.53 28.34
N VAL A 105 -18.79 -11.34 27.02
CA VAL A 105 -20.00 -11.53 26.23
C VAL A 105 -19.77 -12.63 25.20
N LEU A 106 -20.72 -13.57 25.09
CA LEU A 106 -20.65 -14.68 24.14
C LEU A 106 -20.77 -14.15 22.69
N LEU A 107 -19.82 -14.54 21.83
CA LEU A 107 -19.86 -14.25 20.40
C LEU A 107 -20.63 -15.34 19.65
N HIS A 108 -21.47 -14.89 18.71
CA HIS A 108 -22.16 -15.74 17.77
C HIS A 108 -21.62 -15.50 16.35
N ASP A 109 -21.78 -16.48 15.48
CA ASP A 109 -21.41 -16.34 14.07
C ASP A 109 -22.13 -15.14 13.43
N GLY A 110 -21.35 -14.27 12.78
CA GLY A 110 -21.83 -13.05 12.17
C GLY A 110 -21.76 -11.81 13.05
N ASP A 111 -21.47 -11.93 14.33
CA ASP A 111 -21.33 -10.78 15.24
C ASP A 111 -20.23 -9.84 14.80
N LYS A 112 -20.50 -8.52 14.92
CA LYS A 112 -19.57 -7.46 14.55
C LYS A 112 -19.23 -6.63 15.79
N PHE A 113 -17.95 -6.41 16.00
CA PHE A 113 -17.52 -5.53 17.08
C PHE A 113 -16.52 -4.49 16.57
N SER A 114 -16.56 -3.30 17.20
CA SER A 114 -15.68 -2.19 16.86
C SER A 114 -14.67 -1.92 17.95
N ILE A 115 -13.44 -1.67 17.54
CA ILE A 115 -12.29 -1.28 18.35
C ILE A 115 -11.59 -0.14 17.61
N GLY A 116 -11.58 1.07 18.22
CA GLY A 116 -11.08 2.25 17.52
C GLY A 116 -11.77 2.44 16.18
N ARG A 117 -10.99 2.61 15.10
CA ARG A 117 -11.52 2.75 13.74
C ARG A 117 -11.79 1.43 13.03
N HIS A 118 -11.45 0.28 13.65
CA HIS A 118 -11.65 -1.04 13.08
C HIS A 118 -13.03 -1.62 13.39
N ILE A 119 -13.61 -2.31 12.42
CA ILE A 119 -14.78 -3.17 12.61
C ILE A 119 -14.37 -4.58 12.23
N LEU A 120 -14.53 -5.51 13.17
CA LEU A 120 -14.21 -6.92 13.03
C LEU A 120 -15.50 -7.74 13.06
N LYS A 121 -15.62 -8.70 12.16
CA LYS A 121 -16.72 -9.69 12.16
C LYS A 121 -16.16 -11.01 12.67
N PHE A 122 -16.77 -11.53 13.73
CA PHE A 122 -16.53 -12.91 14.14
C PHE A 122 -17.33 -13.87 13.25
N THR A 123 -16.67 -14.92 12.73
CA THR A 123 -17.33 -15.89 11.85
C THR A 123 -16.51 -17.18 11.78
N PHE A 124 -17.10 -18.23 11.22
CA PHE A 124 -16.42 -19.49 10.94
C PHE A 124 -16.14 -19.56 9.43
N LEU A 125 -14.87 -19.69 9.06
CA LEU A 125 -14.42 -19.75 7.66
C LEU A 125 -13.94 -21.16 7.32
N ASP A 126 -14.36 -21.69 6.20
CA ASP A 126 -13.74 -22.87 5.60
C ASP A 126 -12.59 -22.45 4.66
N ASP A 127 -11.89 -23.42 4.08
CA ASP A 127 -10.75 -23.15 3.21
C ASP A 127 -11.13 -22.36 1.95
N ILE A 128 -12.39 -22.42 1.49
CA ILE A 128 -12.88 -21.61 0.36
C ILE A 128 -13.14 -20.19 0.80
N ASP A 129 -13.76 -19.98 1.97
CA ASP A 129 -14.00 -18.65 2.52
C ASP A 129 -12.67 -17.93 2.77
N GLU A 130 -11.66 -18.63 3.32
CA GLU A 130 -10.33 -18.07 3.52
C GLU A 130 -9.66 -17.68 2.20
N GLU A 131 -9.71 -18.55 1.20
CA GLU A 131 -9.20 -18.24 -0.14
C GLU A 131 -9.94 -17.06 -0.77
N PHE A 132 -11.26 -16.97 -0.59
CA PHE A 132 -12.04 -15.83 -1.03
C PHE A 132 -11.60 -14.54 -0.34
N HIS A 133 -11.45 -14.54 0.98
CA HIS A 133 -10.97 -13.38 1.72
C HIS A 133 -9.54 -12.99 1.32
N ARG A 134 -8.65 -13.97 1.11
CA ARG A 134 -7.31 -13.72 0.61
C ARG A 134 -7.33 -13.01 -0.75
N ARG A 135 -8.15 -13.51 -1.69
CA ARG A 135 -8.30 -12.89 -3.01
C ARG A 135 -8.90 -11.48 -2.96
N ILE A 136 -9.90 -11.28 -2.12
CA ILE A 136 -10.46 -9.93 -1.91
C ILE A 136 -9.39 -8.98 -1.37
N THR A 137 -8.59 -9.42 -0.41
CA THR A 137 -7.48 -8.63 0.15
C THR A 137 -6.46 -8.29 -0.94
N GLU A 138 -6.06 -9.26 -1.75
CA GLU A 138 -5.15 -9.03 -2.88
C GLU A 138 -5.70 -8.00 -3.87
N LEU A 139 -6.97 -8.11 -4.28
CA LEU A 139 -7.62 -7.14 -5.18
C LEU A 139 -7.69 -5.73 -4.59
N ILE A 140 -7.83 -5.60 -3.27
CA ILE A 140 -7.89 -4.29 -2.59
C ILE A 140 -6.49 -3.69 -2.43
N THR A 141 -5.47 -4.53 -2.20
CA THR A 141 -4.14 -4.08 -1.77
C THR A 141 -3.11 -4.03 -2.89
N HIS A 142 -3.29 -4.78 -3.96
CA HIS A 142 -2.33 -4.88 -5.06
C HIS A 142 -2.83 -4.20 -6.33
N ASP A 143 -1.91 -3.89 -7.21
CA ASP A 143 -2.17 -3.43 -8.57
C ASP A 143 -2.44 -4.63 -9.47
N ASP A 144 -3.58 -4.66 -10.13
CA ASP A 144 -4.05 -5.81 -10.95
C ASP A 144 -3.11 -6.15 -12.10
N LEU A 145 -2.37 -5.16 -12.61
CA LEU A 145 -1.48 -5.37 -13.74
C LEU A 145 -0.15 -5.98 -13.31
N THR A 146 0.43 -5.47 -12.23
CA THR A 146 1.82 -5.78 -11.84
C THR A 146 1.93 -6.75 -10.67
N GLY A 147 0.86 -6.92 -9.89
CA GLY A 147 0.86 -7.71 -8.67
C GLY A 147 1.69 -7.13 -7.53
N LEU A 148 2.21 -5.91 -7.67
CA LEU A 148 2.83 -5.15 -6.58
C LEU A 148 1.77 -4.44 -5.74
N LEU A 149 2.12 -3.94 -4.56
CA LEU A 149 1.19 -3.12 -3.81
C LEU A 149 0.69 -1.93 -4.64
N ASN A 150 -0.59 -1.62 -4.55
CA ASN A 150 -1.09 -0.37 -5.09
C ASN A 150 -0.63 0.81 -4.22
N ARG A 151 -0.72 2.02 -4.75
CA ARG A 151 -0.28 3.25 -4.08
C ARG A 151 -0.84 3.41 -2.66
N LYS A 152 -2.13 3.12 -2.47
CA LYS A 152 -2.78 3.28 -1.15
C LYS A 152 -2.19 2.33 -0.12
N SER A 153 -2.05 1.07 -0.47
CA SER A 153 -1.51 0.05 0.43
C SER A 153 -0.03 0.26 0.70
N PHE A 154 0.73 0.71 -0.29
CA PHE A 154 2.13 1.07 -0.10
C PHE A 154 2.30 2.22 0.92
N ILE A 155 1.47 3.26 0.85
CA ILE A 155 1.50 4.36 1.84
C ILE A 155 1.19 3.86 3.25
N LEU A 156 0.26 2.90 3.41
CA LEU A 156 -0.01 2.28 4.71
C LEU A 156 1.22 1.53 5.26
N GLU A 157 1.94 0.79 4.41
CA GLU A 157 3.18 0.12 4.83
C GLU A 157 4.27 1.13 5.22
N MET A 158 4.39 2.25 4.49
CA MET A 158 5.30 3.33 4.89
C MET A 158 4.95 3.92 6.26
N GLN A 159 3.66 4.10 6.58
CA GLN A 159 3.21 4.58 7.89
C GLN A 159 3.62 3.62 9.01
N ARG A 160 3.48 2.31 8.77
CA ARG A 160 3.89 1.26 9.70
C ARG A 160 5.41 1.29 9.93
N GLU A 161 6.18 1.37 8.85
CA GLU A 161 7.63 1.39 8.95
C GLU A 161 8.14 2.68 9.60
N MET A 162 7.50 3.83 9.35
CA MET A 162 7.83 5.08 10.03
C MET A 162 7.57 4.98 11.54
N ALA A 163 6.44 4.41 11.94
CA ALA A 163 6.13 4.18 13.36
C ALA A 163 7.14 3.22 14.01
N ARG A 164 7.55 2.17 13.27
CA ARG A 164 8.60 1.23 13.70
C ARG A 164 9.96 1.91 13.82
N SER A 165 10.35 2.68 12.81
CA SER A 165 11.60 3.47 12.79
C SER A 165 11.65 4.44 13.97
N ASN A 166 10.57 5.17 14.25
CA ASN A 166 10.48 6.08 15.39
C ASN A 166 10.62 5.37 16.75
N ARG A 167 10.15 4.13 16.84
CA ARG A 167 10.23 3.35 18.09
C ARG A 167 11.61 2.76 18.34
N TYR A 168 12.26 2.25 17.30
CA TYR A 168 13.48 1.46 17.43
C TYR A 168 14.73 2.19 16.94
N GLY A 169 14.58 3.35 16.29
CA GLY A 169 15.70 4.15 15.79
C GLY A 169 16.37 3.60 14.52
N HIS A 170 15.76 2.61 13.85
CA HIS A 170 16.31 2.06 12.60
C HIS A 170 15.89 2.93 11.41
N PRO A 171 16.81 3.32 10.53
CA PRO A 171 16.47 4.07 9.33
C PRO A 171 15.78 3.17 8.29
N PHE A 172 15.07 3.78 7.34
CA PHE A 172 14.63 3.09 6.13
C PHE A 172 14.88 3.93 4.88
N GLY A 173 15.08 3.23 3.75
CA GLY A 173 15.24 3.84 2.43
C GLY A 173 13.93 3.87 1.67
N LEU A 174 13.74 4.91 0.84
CA LEU A 174 12.65 5.03 -0.12
C LEU A 174 13.23 5.24 -1.51
N LEU A 175 12.77 4.43 -2.46
CA LEU A 175 13.10 4.55 -3.87
C LEU A 175 11.87 5.00 -4.65
N MET A 176 11.98 6.04 -5.47
CA MET A 176 11.01 6.42 -6.49
C MET A 176 11.62 6.11 -7.85
N MET A 177 10.90 5.39 -8.71
CA MET A 177 11.41 4.82 -9.94
C MET A 177 10.45 5.08 -11.10
N ASP A 178 10.99 5.38 -12.29
CA ASP A 178 10.18 5.60 -13.49
C ASP A 178 10.90 5.06 -14.73
N ILE A 179 10.16 4.33 -15.58
CA ILE A 179 10.70 3.73 -16.81
C ILE A 179 11.01 4.84 -17.82
N ASP A 180 12.26 4.89 -18.25
CA ASP A 180 12.70 5.90 -19.21
C ASP A 180 12.03 5.70 -20.57
N HIS A 181 11.46 6.78 -21.10
CA HIS A 181 10.84 6.80 -22.44
C HIS A 181 9.69 5.80 -22.64
N PHE A 182 8.97 5.40 -21.58
CA PHE A 182 7.90 4.40 -21.66
C PHE A 182 6.78 4.80 -22.66
N LYS A 183 6.49 6.09 -22.79
CA LYS A 183 5.56 6.59 -23.79
C LYS A 183 5.93 6.12 -25.20
N ARG A 184 7.23 6.09 -25.56
CA ARG A 184 7.68 5.61 -26.88
C ARG A 184 7.37 4.12 -27.08
N VAL A 185 7.40 3.31 -26.03
CA VAL A 185 7.00 1.91 -26.09
C VAL A 185 5.52 1.80 -26.47
N ASN A 186 4.66 2.55 -25.79
CA ASN A 186 3.22 2.59 -26.09
C ASN A 186 2.95 3.10 -27.52
N ASP A 187 3.61 4.19 -27.91
CA ASP A 187 3.42 4.82 -29.22
C ASP A 187 3.88 3.91 -30.36
N THR A 188 4.94 3.10 -30.14
CA THR A 188 5.55 2.24 -31.18
C THR A 188 4.90 0.85 -31.24
N TYR A 189 4.59 0.24 -30.07
CA TYR A 189 4.19 -1.17 -29.97
C TYR A 189 2.76 -1.34 -29.45
N GLY A 190 2.09 -0.26 -29.07
CA GLY A 190 0.73 -0.27 -28.53
C GLY A 190 0.65 -0.57 -27.03
N HIS A 191 -0.50 -0.24 -26.42
CA HIS A 191 -0.72 -0.36 -24.98
C HIS A 191 -0.67 -1.81 -24.44
N LEU A 192 -0.94 -2.82 -25.26
CA LEU A 192 -0.84 -4.22 -24.84
C LEU A 192 0.59 -4.60 -24.53
N VAL A 193 1.54 -4.21 -25.40
CA VAL A 193 2.97 -4.41 -25.17
C VAL A 193 3.45 -3.58 -23.99
N GLY A 194 3.01 -2.32 -23.87
CA GLY A 194 3.29 -1.50 -22.71
C GLY A 194 2.85 -2.17 -21.40
N SER A 195 1.65 -2.75 -21.38
CA SER A 195 1.17 -3.49 -20.20
C SER A 195 2.00 -4.74 -19.90
N GLN A 196 2.48 -5.44 -20.91
CA GLN A 196 3.41 -6.57 -20.74
C GLN A 196 4.73 -6.11 -20.15
N VAL A 197 5.32 -5.04 -20.69
CA VAL A 197 6.55 -4.43 -20.20
C VAL A 197 6.42 -4.02 -18.73
N LEU A 198 5.31 -3.40 -18.34
CA LEU A 198 5.06 -3.03 -16.94
C LEU A 198 5.07 -4.24 -16.00
N ARG A 199 4.49 -5.39 -16.40
CA ARG A 199 4.53 -6.63 -15.61
C ARG A 199 5.96 -7.18 -15.49
N GLU A 200 6.70 -7.21 -16.60
CA GLU A 200 8.07 -7.72 -16.62
C GLU A 200 9.00 -6.85 -15.77
N VAL A 201 8.88 -5.51 -15.85
CA VAL A 201 9.63 -4.58 -15.00
C VAL A 201 9.30 -4.80 -13.52
N ALA A 202 8.03 -4.95 -13.16
CA ALA A 202 7.61 -5.25 -11.80
C ALA A 202 8.22 -6.56 -11.28
N THR A 203 8.31 -7.58 -12.14
CA THR A 203 8.94 -8.85 -11.80
C THR A 203 10.44 -8.66 -11.52
N VAL A 204 11.16 -7.95 -12.38
CA VAL A 204 12.60 -7.65 -12.19
C VAL A 204 12.84 -6.87 -10.89
N ILE A 205 12.00 -5.86 -10.59
CA ILE A 205 12.09 -5.10 -9.35
C ILE A 205 11.93 -6.04 -8.15
N ARG A 206 10.87 -6.85 -8.11
CA ARG A 206 10.58 -7.77 -7.01
C ARG A 206 11.69 -8.80 -6.80
N GLU A 207 12.24 -9.39 -7.88
CA GLU A 207 13.31 -10.38 -7.81
C GLU A 207 14.66 -9.78 -7.37
N THR A 208 14.85 -8.47 -7.55
CA THR A 208 16.08 -7.76 -7.15
C THR A 208 16.05 -7.31 -5.68
N LEU A 209 14.86 -7.10 -5.13
CA LEU A 209 14.61 -6.72 -3.76
C LEU A 209 14.73 -7.94 -2.81
N ARG A 210 14.94 -7.66 -1.53
CA ARG A 210 14.95 -8.67 -0.46
C ARG A 210 13.51 -9.01 -0.05
N ASP A 211 13.31 -10.12 0.66
CA ASP A 211 12.00 -10.50 1.21
C ASP A 211 11.44 -9.47 2.20
N SER A 212 12.31 -8.73 2.89
CA SER A 212 11.93 -7.65 3.80
C SER A 212 11.55 -6.35 3.10
N ASP A 213 11.93 -6.18 1.83
CA ASP A 213 11.69 -4.96 1.08
C ASP A 213 10.29 -4.99 0.45
N ILE A 214 9.66 -3.84 0.36
CA ILE A 214 8.28 -3.72 -0.11
C ILE A 214 8.28 -2.93 -1.41
N ALA A 215 7.65 -3.47 -2.45
CA ALA A 215 7.48 -2.78 -3.73
C ALA A 215 6.01 -2.45 -4.01
N GLY A 216 5.77 -1.30 -4.65
CA GLY A 216 4.47 -0.85 -5.09
C GLY A 216 4.50 -0.21 -6.47
N ARG A 217 3.35 -0.19 -7.13
CA ARG A 217 3.12 0.64 -8.32
C ARG A 217 2.51 1.96 -7.88
N TYR A 218 3.23 3.05 -8.10
CA TYR A 218 2.83 4.37 -7.63
C TYR A 218 1.95 5.12 -8.63
N GLY A 219 2.20 4.94 -9.92
CA GLY A 219 1.50 5.59 -11.03
C GLY A 219 1.51 4.72 -12.29
N GLY A 220 1.30 5.33 -13.44
CA GLY A 220 1.24 4.64 -14.74
C GLY A 220 2.47 3.79 -15.04
N GLU A 221 3.65 4.43 -15.09
CA GLU A 221 4.97 3.83 -15.34
C GLU A 221 5.92 4.00 -14.15
N GLU A 222 5.36 4.43 -13.00
CA GLU A 222 6.10 4.74 -11.79
C GLU A 222 5.98 3.61 -10.77
N TYR A 223 7.11 3.25 -10.18
CA TYR A 223 7.23 2.28 -9.11
C TYR A 223 7.85 2.92 -7.88
N ILE A 224 7.58 2.32 -6.74
CA ILE A 224 8.09 2.76 -5.45
C ILE A 224 8.57 1.56 -4.65
N ALA A 225 9.66 1.71 -3.89
CA ALA A 225 10.11 0.65 -2.98
C ALA A 225 10.50 1.22 -1.62
N LEU A 226 10.14 0.49 -0.58
CA LEU A 226 10.46 0.74 0.82
C LEU A 226 11.48 -0.31 1.27
N LEU A 227 12.58 0.14 1.83
CA LEU A 227 13.71 -0.69 2.27
C LEU A 227 13.86 -0.55 3.79
N PRO A 228 13.25 -1.41 4.62
CA PRO A 228 13.37 -1.37 6.06
C PRO A 228 14.83 -1.54 6.52
N GLU A 229 15.17 -0.93 7.66
CA GLU A 229 16.50 -1.02 8.30
C GLU A 229 17.67 -0.71 7.35
N THR A 230 17.44 0.21 6.41
CA THR A 230 18.37 0.52 5.31
C THR A 230 18.71 2.00 5.31
N ASP A 231 19.99 2.32 5.47
CA ASP A 231 20.51 3.68 5.38
C ASP A 231 20.59 4.16 3.92
N ARG A 232 20.92 5.45 3.73
CA ARG A 232 21.00 6.08 2.41
C ARG A 232 21.97 5.40 1.46
N LEU A 233 23.14 4.97 1.96
CA LEU A 233 24.17 4.34 1.13
C LEU A 233 23.70 2.98 0.62
N ARG A 234 23.18 2.16 1.50
CA ARG A 234 22.64 0.84 1.15
C ARG A 234 21.37 0.94 0.27
N ALA A 235 20.56 1.98 0.48
CA ALA A 235 19.41 2.27 -0.39
C ALA A 235 19.87 2.65 -1.80
N HIS A 236 20.94 3.44 -1.94
CA HIS A 236 21.56 3.73 -3.24
C HIS A 236 22.11 2.48 -3.92
N GLU A 237 22.79 1.61 -3.18
CA GLU A 237 23.29 0.33 -3.70
C GLU A 237 22.13 -0.57 -4.19
N ALA A 238 21.04 -0.63 -3.44
CA ALA A 238 19.84 -1.37 -3.85
C ALA A 238 19.22 -0.78 -5.12
N ALA A 239 19.13 0.53 -5.22
CA ALA A 239 18.65 1.23 -6.40
C ALA A 239 19.53 0.94 -7.63
N GLU A 240 20.86 0.96 -7.49
CA GLU A 240 21.78 0.63 -8.58
C GLU A 240 21.66 -0.83 -9.03
N ARG A 241 21.41 -1.79 -8.12
CA ARG A 241 21.12 -3.18 -8.50
C ARG A 241 19.86 -3.28 -9.36
N ILE A 242 18.79 -2.58 -8.97
CA ILE A 242 17.54 -2.54 -9.73
C ILE A 242 17.77 -1.90 -11.10
N ARG A 243 18.42 -0.73 -11.15
CA ARG A 243 18.73 -0.03 -12.40
C ARG A 243 19.49 -0.94 -13.37
N GLN A 244 20.56 -1.59 -12.90
CA GLN A 244 21.38 -2.50 -13.71
C GLN A 244 20.62 -3.77 -14.12
N ALA A 245 19.76 -4.31 -13.26
CA ALA A 245 18.92 -5.45 -13.58
C ALA A 245 17.96 -5.12 -14.74
N ILE A 246 17.30 -3.96 -14.68
CA ILE A 246 16.42 -3.48 -15.75
C ILE A 246 17.22 -3.26 -17.05
N GLU A 247 18.35 -2.57 -16.99
CA GLU A 247 19.19 -2.29 -18.17
C GLU A 247 19.67 -3.57 -18.88
N ARG A 248 19.99 -4.63 -18.12
CA ARG A 248 20.45 -5.92 -18.65
C ARG A 248 19.33 -6.83 -19.13
N THR A 249 18.10 -6.57 -18.71
CA THR A 249 16.96 -7.42 -19.06
C THR A 249 16.50 -7.13 -20.48
N SER A 250 16.32 -8.21 -21.25
CA SER A 250 15.72 -8.14 -22.58
C SER A 250 14.23 -8.35 -22.45
N PHE A 251 13.45 -7.27 -22.51
CA PHE A 251 12.00 -7.32 -22.45
C PHE A 251 11.41 -7.80 -23.77
N THR A 252 10.27 -8.46 -23.73
CA THR A 252 9.65 -9.05 -24.91
C THR A 252 8.46 -8.23 -25.38
N ALA A 253 8.51 -7.72 -26.62
CA ALA A 253 7.33 -7.22 -27.31
C ALA A 253 6.77 -8.33 -28.21
N SER A 254 5.76 -9.06 -27.71
CA SER A 254 5.04 -10.06 -28.52
C SER A 254 3.92 -9.37 -29.29
N ILE A 255 4.16 -9.12 -30.58
CA ILE A 255 3.13 -8.62 -31.50
C ILE A 255 2.88 -9.71 -32.54
N THR A 256 1.71 -10.36 -32.46
CA THR A 256 1.32 -11.45 -33.35
C THR A 256 2.39 -12.56 -33.42
N ALA A 257 2.96 -12.88 -34.55
CA ALA A 257 3.98 -13.94 -34.70
C ALA A 257 5.43 -13.46 -34.54
N SER A 258 5.65 -12.16 -34.23
CA SER A 258 7.00 -11.59 -34.13
C SER A 258 7.35 -11.22 -32.70
N HIS A 259 8.47 -11.75 -32.20
CA HIS A 259 9.02 -11.39 -30.90
C HIS A 259 10.12 -10.35 -31.10
N HIS A 260 9.87 -9.12 -30.70
CA HIS A 260 10.89 -8.07 -30.68
C HIS A 260 11.48 -7.95 -29.27
N LYS A 261 12.81 -7.88 -29.19
CA LYS A 261 13.51 -7.59 -27.94
C LYS A 261 13.55 -6.09 -27.74
N LEU A 262 13.16 -5.66 -26.54
CA LEU A 262 13.20 -4.26 -26.11
C LEU A 262 14.26 -4.11 -25.02
N SER A 263 15.09 -3.09 -25.14
CA SER A 263 15.97 -2.63 -24.07
C SER A 263 15.37 -1.40 -23.43
N LEU A 264 15.22 -1.40 -22.13
CA LEU A 264 14.66 -0.31 -21.33
C LEU A 264 15.66 0.09 -20.26
N THR A 265 15.53 1.32 -19.82
CA THR A 265 16.25 1.84 -18.66
C THR A 265 15.26 2.45 -17.68
N ILE A 266 15.71 2.70 -16.46
CA ILE A 266 14.93 3.25 -15.39
C ILE A 266 15.72 4.33 -14.68
N SER A 267 15.05 5.43 -14.34
CA SER A 267 15.60 6.50 -13.50
C SER A 267 15.09 6.33 -12.08
N ILE A 268 15.97 6.44 -11.09
CA ILE A 268 15.65 6.17 -9.69
C ILE A 268 16.08 7.31 -8.81
N GLY A 269 15.17 7.80 -7.95
CA GLY A 269 15.43 8.74 -6.88
C GLY A 269 15.44 8.04 -5.54
N VAL A 270 16.41 8.37 -4.68
CA VAL A 270 16.60 7.77 -3.35
C VAL A 270 16.47 8.82 -2.27
N ALA A 271 15.60 8.55 -1.30
CA ALA A 271 15.50 9.28 -0.05
C ALA A 271 15.64 8.34 1.16
N SER A 272 16.00 8.86 2.32
CA SER A 272 16.21 8.07 3.55
C SER A 272 15.53 8.74 4.73
N TYR A 273 14.77 7.96 5.50
CA TYR A 273 14.20 8.39 6.77
C TYR A 273 15.12 8.02 7.92
N PRO A 274 15.29 8.88 8.96
CA PRO A 274 14.74 10.24 9.10
C PRO A 274 15.57 11.34 8.44
N GLY A 275 16.67 10.99 7.74
CA GLY A 275 17.69 11.94 7.28
C GLY A 275 17.22 13.01 6.29
N ASP A 276 16.25 12.68 5.44
CA ASP A 276 15.79 13.58 4.38
C ASP A 276 14.43 14.24 4.66
N ALA A 277 13.61 13.64 5.51
CA ALA A 277 12.31 14.19 5.89
C ALA A 277 11.82 13.59 7.20
N ALA A 278 10.93 14.30 7.89
CA ALA A 278 10.26 13.84 9.11
C ALA A 278 8.83 13.32 8.84
N GLN A 279 8.28 13.59 7.65
CA GLN A 279 6.93 13.20 7.24
C GLN A 279 6.97 12.38 5.94
N ILE A 280 6.01 11.46 5.80
CA ILE A 280 5.94 10.54 4.64
C ILE A 280 5.80 11.31 3.32
N ASN A 281 4.92 12.30 3.27
CA ASN A 281 4.69 13.06 2.03
C ASN A 281 5.95 13.82 1.60
N ASP A 282 6.68 14.39 2.55
CA ASP A 282 7.94 15.08 2.27
C ASP A 282 9.01 14.10 1.80
N LEU A 283 9.06 12.88 2.40
CA LEU A 283 10.01 11.86 1.99
C LEU A 283 9.74 11.38 0.54
N ILE A 284 8.46 11.17 0.20
CA ILE A 284 8.05 10.83 -1.17
C ILE A 284 8.44 11.95 -2.13
N GLN A 285 8.14 13.19 -1.79
CA GLN A 285 8.51 14.34 -2.60
C GLN A 285 10.03 14.43 -2.84
N ARG A 286 10.83 14.19 -1.79
CA ARG A 286 12.30 14.19 -1.92
C ARG A 286 12.81 13.09 -2.85
N ALA A 287 12.25 11.89 -2.76
CA ALA A 287 12.58 10.80 -3.67
C ALA A 287 12.18 11.13 -5.12
N ASP A 288 11.00 11.73 -5.33
CA ASP A 288 10.53 12.16 -6.64
C ASP A 288 11.41 13.26 -7.24
N GLU A 289 11.76 14.28 -6.47
CA GLU A 289 12.71 15.34 -6.89
C GLU A 289 14.06 14.75 -7.34
N ALA A 290 14.58 13.76 -6.61
CA ALA A 290 15.82 13.07 -6.95
C ALA A 290 15.67 12.24 -8.25
N MET A 291 14.56 11.52 -8.43
CA MET A 291 14.25 10.79 -9.67
C MET A 291 14.15 11.75 -10.87
N TYR A 292 13.48 12.88 -10.70
CA TYR A 292 13.39 13.89 -11.74
C TYR A 292 14.77 14.43 -12.13
N GLU A 293 15.66 14.65 -11.15
CA GLU A 293 17.03 15.06 -11.43
C GLU A 293 17.82 13.95 -12.15
N ALA A 294 17.61 12.67 -11.87
CA ALA A 294 18.18 11.55 -12.64
C ALA A 294 17.73 11.62 -14.09
N LYS A 295 16.44 11.86 -14.38
CA LYS A 295 15.92 12.06 -15.74
C LYS A 295 16.55 13.25 -16.46
N ARG A 296 16.77 14.37 -15.76
CA ARG A 296 17.41 15.57 -16.32
C ARG A 296 18.88 15.37 -16.67
N ARG A 297 19.61 14.57 -15.89
CA ARG A 297 21.04 14.28 -16.09
C ARG A 297 21.34 13.24 -17.16
N GLY A 298 20.34 12.75 -17.86
CA GLY A 298 20.52 11.85 -19.00
C GLY A 298 19.81 10.52 -18.86
N ARG A 299 19.03 10.33 -17.82
CA ARG A 299 18.30 9.08 -17.52
C ARG A 299 19.21 7.90 -17.19
N ASN A 300 18.63 6.70 -16.97
CA ASN A 300 19.38 5.50 -16.60
C ASN A 300 20.37 5.76 -15.45
N LEU A 301 19.92 6.44 -14.42
CA LEU A 301 20.73 6.91 -13.30
C LEU A 301 19.99 6.75 -11.98
N VAL A 302 20.77 6.54 -10.92
CA VAL A 302 20.32 6.67 -9.55
C VAL A 302 20.78 8.03 -9.00
N GLN A 303 19.86 8.78 -8.42
CA GLN A 303 20.15 10.05 -7.78
C GLN A 303 19.68 10.02 -6.33
N THR A 304 20.54 10.47 -5.40
CA THR A 304 20.17 10.61 -3.99
C THR A 304 19.84 12.05 -3.64
N THR A 305 18.96 12.25 -2.68
CA THR A 305 18.70 13.56 -2.08
C THR A 305 19.99 14.19 -1.53
N GLY A 306 20.12 15.51 -1.70
CA GLY A 306 21.29 16.25 -1.22
C GLY A 306 22.50 16.31 -2.17
N GLN A 307 22.55 15.49 -3.21
CA GLN A 307 23.63 15.58 -4.22
C GLN A 307 23.43 16.74 -5.21
N SER A 308 22.22 17.34 -5.25
CA SER A 308 21.90 18.46 -6.15
C SER A 308 22.55 19.79 -5.71
N ALA A 309 22.90 19.97 -4.44
CA ALA A 309 23.40 21.23 -3.90
C ALA A 309 24.91 21.46 -4.12
N ALA A 310 25.69 20.39 -4.34
CA ALA A 310 27.16 20.51 -4.47
C ALA A 310 27.61 21.04 -5.85
N ASN A 311 26.75 21.13 -6.85
CA ASN A 311 27.07 21.57 -8.21
C ASN A 311 26.26 22.78 -8.70
N ARG A 312 25.59 23.51 -7.82
CA ARG A 312 25.13 24.87 -8.14
C ARG A 312 26.29 25.83 -7.94
N ALA A 313 27.22 25.86 -8.89
CA ALA A 313 27.99 27.07 -9.15
C ALA A 313 26.95 28.16 -9.43
N THR A 314 26.92 29.17 -8.58
CA THR A 314 26.11 30.38 -8.72
C THR A 314 26.23 30.89 -10.15
N PRO A 315 25.15 31.01 -10.91
CA PRO A 315 25.26 31.73 -12.17
C PRO A 315 25.66 33.16 -11.86
N PRO A 316 26.56 33.79 -12.67
CA PRO A 316 26.94 35.15 -12.42
C PRO A 316 25.67 36.04 -12.46
N SER A 317 25.50 36.81 -11.39
CA SER A 317 24.44 37.79 -11.28
C SER A 317 24.49 38.76 -12.49
N LEU A 318 23.51 38.63 -13.36
CA LEU A 318 23.25 39.64 -14.38
C LEU A 318 22.86 40.94 -13.66
N PRO A 319 23.45 42.09 -14.03
CA PRO A 319 23.06 43.35 -13.45
C PRO A 319 21.61 43.67 -13.81
N LEU A 320 20.83 44.09 -12.81
CA LEU A 320 19.47 44.57 -12.95
C LEU A 320 19.45 45.75 -13.94
N PRO A 321 18.51 45.83 -14.91
CA PRO A 321 18.32 47.02 -15.70
C PRO A 321 17.82 48.18 -14.81
N PRO A 322 18.16 49.44 -15.17
CA PRO A 322 17.72 50.58 -14.40
C PRO A 322 16.20 50.75 -14.45
N PRO A 323 15.58 51.38 -13.44
CA PRO A 323 14.15 51.60 -13.42
C PRO A 323 13.73 52.57 -14.54
N SER A 324 12.88 52.10 -15.44
CA SER A 324 12.19 52.97 -16.40
C SER A 324 11.09 53.73 -15.67
N GLY A 325 11.32 55.01 -15.45
CA GLY A 325 10.24 55.91 -15.07
C GLY A 325 9.31 56.11 -16.28
N ASP A 326 8.06 55.91 -16.05
CA ASP A 326 7.00 56.54 -16.84
C ASP A 326 5.77 56.78 -15.95
N ASP A 327 5.59 58.04 -15.63
CA ASP A 327 4.41 58.59 -14.98
C ASP A 327 3.29 58.68 -16.03
N SER A 328 2.18 58.00 -15.80
CA SER A 328 0.91 58.37 -16.42
C SER A 328 -0.28 57.97 -15.55
N PRO A 329 -1.34 58.78 -15.45
CA PRO A 329 -2.27 58.78 -14.32
C PRO A 329 -3.38 57.76 -14.46
N THR A 330 -3.70 57.16 -13.32
CA THR A 330 -4.82 56.25 -13.12
C THR A 330 -6.17 56.92 -13.29
N GLU A 331 -6.94 56.52 -14.27
CA GLU A 331 -8.40 56.76 -14.34
C GLU A 331 -9.15 55.86 -13.35
N HIS A 332 -9.89 56.54 -12.48
CA HIS A 332 -10.83 55.88 -11.54
C HIS A 332 -12.10 55.44 -12.30
N LEU A 333 -12.30 54.14 -12.44
CA LEU A 333 -13.60 53.55 -12.79
C LEU A 333 -14.40 53.27 -11.51
N THR A 334 -15.45 54.07 -11.32
CA THR A 334 -16.47 53.92 -10.28
C THR A 334 -17.44 52.83 -10.71
N ILE A 335 -17.52 51.71 -9.93
CA ILE A 335 -18.53 50.66 -10.13
C ILE A 335 -19.70 50.98 -9.23
N GLU A 336 -20.87 51.30 -9.82
CA GLU A 336 -22.16 51.44 -9.15
C GLU A 336 -22.67 50.09 -8.66
N GLN A 337 -23.08 50.02 -7.38
CA GLN A 337 -23.80 48.88 -6.77
C GLN A 337 -25.29 48.92 -7.11
N PRO A 338 -25.94 47.79 -7.45
CA PRO A 338 -27.39 47.75 -7.60
C PRO A 338 -28.12 47.71 -6.25
N GLN A 339 -29.18 48.52 -6.14
CA GLN A 339 -30.06 48.63 -5.00
C GLN A 339 -31.00 47.43 -4.85
N PRO A 340 -31.45 47.10 -3.64
CA PRO A 340 -32.34 45.96 -3.34
C PRO A 340 -33.80 46.30 -3.65
N VAL A 341 -34.48 45.34 -4.29
CA VAL A 341 -35.93 45.36 -4.51
C VAL A 341 -36.61 44.87 -3.22
N LYS A 342 -37.58 45.66 -2.73
CA LYS A 342 -38.55 45.31 -1.67
C LYS A 342 -39.93 45.07 -2.29
N PRO A 343 -40.85 44.51 -1.52
CA PRO A 343 -41.28 43.10 -1.39
C PRO A 343 -42.37 42.71 -2.37
#